data_d8792cecb76770005098cc3d920c2813
#
_entry.id   d8792cecb76770005098cc3d920c2813
#
_cell.length_a   1.000
_cell.length_b   1.000
_cell.length_c   1.000
_cell.angle_alpha   90.00
_cell.angle_beta   90.00
_cell.angle_gamma   90.00
#
_symmetry.space_group_name_H-M   'P 1'
#
loop_
_entity.id
_entity.type
_entity.pdbx_description
1 polymer ?
#
loop_
_entity_poly.entity_id
_entity_poly.type
_entity_poly.pdbx_seq_one_letter_code
_entity_poly.pdbx_strand_id
1 'polypeptide(L)'
;DIEMEFNGANSFNYSTDGVPIADHFDFITVAIHEIGHGLGLFGSFDVQQNEGYFGYNGFPVYTTNTYPTIADQFYLNGSTRLINVTSSSTLGGLLQNDNVWYDGINA
;
A
#
# COMPACT_ATOMS: atom_id res chain seq x y z
N ASP A 1 12.57 -2.13 -18.36
CA ASP A 1 11.27 -1.71 -18.91
C ASP A 1 10.17 -2.12 -17.92
N ILE A 2 9.15 -1.28 -17.75
CA ILE A 2 7.93 -1.58 -17.00
C ILE A 2 6.85 -1.87 -18.04
N GLU A 3 6.31 -3.07 -17.99
CA GLU A 3 5.18 -3.48 -18.84
C GLU A 3 3.95 -3.66 -17.95
N MET A 4 2.83 -3.12 -18.37
CA MET A 4 1.55 -3.22 -17.64
C MET A 4 0.47 -3.69 -18.59
N GLU A 5 -0.32 -4.64 -18.13
CA GLU A 5 -1.47 -5.16 -18.86
C GLU A 5 -2.75 -4.92 -18.06
N PHE A 6 -3.74 -4.31 -18.68
CA PHE A 6 -5.03 -4.06 -18.04
C PHE A 6 -6.12 -4.95 -18.64
N ASN A 7 -6.89 -5.60 -17.78
CA ASN A 7 -8.03 -6.40 -18.24
C ASN A 7 -9.16 -5.49 -18.75
N GLY A 8 -9.31 -5.41 -20.06
CA GLY A 8 -10.34 -4.61 -20.72
C GLY A 8 -11.79 -5.04 -20.47
N ALA A 9 -12.01 -6.19 -19.81
CA ALA A 9 -13.35 -6.60 -19.38
C ALA A 9 -13.83 -5.87 -18.12
N ASN A 10 -12.95 -5.18 -17.40
CA ASN A 10 -13.33 -4.36 -16.26
C ASN A 10 -13.89 -3.01 -16.72
N SER A 11 -14.89 -2.52 -15.98
CA SER A 11 -15.44 -1.20 -16.20
C SER A 11 -14.51 -0.13 -15.65
N PHE A 12 -13.76 0.56 -16.50
CA PHE A 12 -12.89 1.66 -16.11
C PHE A 12 -13.53 3.02 -16.40
N ASN A 13 -13.37 3.94 -15.45
CA ASN A 13 -13.55 5.37 -15.67
C ASN A 13 -12.23 5.97 -16.16
N TYR A 14 -12.21 6.54 -17.34
CA TYR A 14 -11.04 7.19 -17.94
C TYR A 14 -11.07 8.72 -17.79
N SER A 15 -12.02 9.27 -17.04
CA SER A 15 -12.07 10.70 -16.77
C SER A 15 -10.86 11.14 -15.95
N THR A 16 -10.41 12.36 -16.19
CA THR A 16 -9.30 12.99 -15.46
C THR A 16 -9.77 14.02 -14.43
N ASP A 17 -11.07 14.08 -14.19
CA ASP A 17 -11.69 15.08 -13.30
C ASP A 17 -11.66 14.67 -11.81
N GLY A 18 -11.20 13.46 -11.51
CA GLY A 18 -11.15 12.93 -10.15
C GLY A 18 -12.52 12.58 -9.56
N VAL A 19 -13.58 12.54 -10.38
CA VAL A 19 -14.93 12.24 -9.92
C VAL A 19 -15.19 10.74 -10.02
N PRO A 20 -15.42 10.03 -8.89
CA PRO A 20 -15.73 8.62 -8.91
C PRO A 20 -17.06 8.34 -9.65
N ILE A 21 -17.07 7.31 -10.50
CA ILE A 21 -18.28 6.78 -11.10
C ILE A 21 -18.61 5.47 -10.38
N ALA A 22 -19.87 5.32 -9.94
CA ALA A 22 -20.32 4.09 -9.30
C ALA A 22 -20.07 2.87 -10.20
N ASP A 23 -19.64 1.77 -9.59
CA ASP A 23 -19.33 0.49 -10.26
C ASP A 23 -18.21 0.56 -11.32
N HIS A 24 -17.38 1.60 -11.29
CA HIS A 24 -16.20 1.74 -12.15
C HIS A 24 -14.93 1.92 -11.34
N PHE A 25 -13.85 1.32 -11.81
CA PHE A 25 -12.50 1.58 -11.30
C PHE A 25 -11.96 2.86 -11.93
N ASP A 26 -11.39 3.75 -11.15
CA ASP A 26 -10.69 4.91 -11.70
C ASP A 26 -9.38 4.45 -12.36
N PHE A 27 -9.32 4.57 -13.69
CA PHE A 27 -8.18 4.07 -14.47
C PHE A 27 -6.86 4.73 -14.07
N ILE A 28 -6.89 6.04 -13.81
CA ILE A 28 -5.67 6.79 -13.45
C ILE A 28 -5.12 6.30 -12.10
N THR A 29 -5.99 6.11 -11.12
CA THR A 29 -5.60 5.61 -9.81
C THR A 29 -4.98 4.21 -9.92
N VAL A 30 -5.60 3.31 -10.68
CA VAL A 30 -5.06 1.95 -10.89
C VAL A 30 -3.74 2.01 -11.64
N ALA A 31 -3.62 2.81 -12.70
CA ALA A 31 -2.38 2.93 -13.46
C ALA A 31 -1.22 3.48 -12.62
N ILE A 32 -1.46 4.50 -11.79
CA ILE A 32 -0.45 5.04 -10.88
C ILE A 32 -0.04 3.99 -9.84
N HIS A 33 -0.99 3.20 -9.32
CA HIS A 33 -0.73 2.12 -8.39
C HIS A 33 0.22 1.07 -9.01
N GLU A 34 -0.07 0.62 -10.22
CA GLU A 34 0.75 -0.37 -10.93
C GLU A 34 2.13 0.18 -11.31
N ILE A 35 2.21 1.46 -11.71
CA ILE A 35 3.50 2.14 -11.93
C ILE A 35 4.32 2.17 -10.64
N GLY A 36 3.67 2.46 -9.52
CA GLY A 36 4.28 2.43 -8.20
C GLY A 36 4.92 1.08 -7.91
N HIS A 37 4.22 -0.01 -8.18
CA HIS A 37 4.78 -1.36 -8.07
C HIS A 37 6.00 -1.56 -8.96
N GLY A 38 5.94 -1.17 -10.22
CA GLY A 38 7.06 -1.24 -11.16
C GLY A 38 8.29 -0.43 -10.73
N LEU A 39 8.08 0.64 -9.96
CA LEU A 39 9.14 1.46 -9.37
C LEU A 39 9.62 0.95 -7.99
N GLY A 40 9.06 -0.15 -7.50
CA GLY A 40 9.42 -0.74 -6.21
C GLY A 40 8.75 -0.10 -5.00
N LEU A 41 7.69 0.69 -5.21
CA LEU A 41 6.89 1.27 -4.13
C LEU A 41 5.91 0.22 -3.57
N PHE A 42 6.45 -0.80 -2.93
CA PHE A 42 5.69 -1.83 -2.24
C PHE A 42 5.68 -1.56 -0.75
N GLY A 43 4.53 -1.27 -0.18
CA GLY A 43 4.33 -1.44 1.25
C GLY A 43 4.03 -2.91 1.55
N SER A 44 4.60 -3.44 2.61
CA SER A 44 4.31 -4.80 3.11
C SER A 44 3.46 -4.81 4.37
N PHE A 45 2.93 -3.66 4.76
CA PHE A 45 2.04 -3.57 5.92
C PHE A 45 0.71 -4.26 5.65
N ASP A 46 0.24 -5.01 6.65
CA ASP A 46 -1.04 -5.71 6.61
C ASP A 46 -1.71 -5.65 7.99
N VAL A 47 -3.02 -5.81 8.04
CA VAL A 47 -3.80 -5.84 9.27
C VAL A 47 -4.67 -7.08 9.30
N GLN A 48 -4.50 -7.90 10.33
CA GLN A 48 -5.33 -9.07 10.58
C GLN A 48 -5.83 -9.07 12.01
N GLN A 49 -7.12 -9.26 12.21
CA GLN A 49 -7.77 -9.28 13.53
C GLN A 49 -7.42 -8.07 14.42
N ASN A 50 -7.31 -6.89 13.81
CA ASN A 50 -6.88 -5.62 14.42
C ASN A 50 -5.41 -5.57 14.85
N GLU A 51 -4.60 -6.54 14.49
CA GLU A 51 -3.15 -6.52 14.67
C GLU A 51 -2.45 -6.15 13.38
N GLY A 52 -1.43 -5.28 13.45
CA GLY A 52 -0.61 -4.85 12.32
C GLY A 52 0.65 -5.68 12.18
N TYR A 53 1.00 -5.95 10.94
CA TYR A 53 2.19 -6.72 10.56
C TYR A 53 2.89 -6.01 9.40
N PHE A 54 4.15 -6.31 9.19
CA PHE A 54 4.91 -5.93 8.01
C PHE A 54 5.89 -7.01 7.61
N GLY A 55 6.31 -6.95 6.35
CA GLY A 55 7.28 -7.87 5.80
C GLY A 55 6.64 -8.89 4.86
N TYR A 56 7.31 -9.10 3.73
CA TYR A 56 6.88 -10.04 2.71
C TYR A 56 7.51 -11.41 2.96
N ASN A 57 6.68 -12.41 3.16
CA ASN A 57 7.12 -13.79 3.39
C ASN A 57 6.48 -14.77 2.41
N GLY A 58 6.23 -14.34 1.18
CA GLY A 58 5.61 -15.19 0.16
C GLY A 58 4.23 -15.72 0.58
N PHE A 59 3.23 -15.49 -0.24
CA PHE A 59 1.88 -15.98 0.01
C PHE A 59 1.88 -17.51 0.25
N PRO A 60 1.25 -18.09 1.28
CA PRO A 60 0.26 -17.53 2.20
C PRO A 60 0.64 -17.59 3.70
N VAL A 61 1.88 -17.50 4.08
CA VAL A 61 2.29 -17.79 5.47
C VAL A 61 2.94 -16.58 6.11
N TYR A 62 2.25 -15.97 7.06
CA TYR A 62 2.82 -15.01 8.01
C TYR A 62 3.71 -15.77 8.99
N THR A 63 4.99 -15.83 8.70
CA THR A 63 5.98 -16.42 9.63
C THR A 63 6.75 -15.31 10.34
N THR A 64 7.33 -15.64 11.48
CA THR A 64 8.04 -14.74 12.39
C THR A 64 9.31 -14.11 11.81
N ASN A 65 9.70 -14.43 10.59
CA ASN A 65 10.91 -13.93 9.91
C ASN A 65 10.53 -13.07 8.70
N THR A 66 9.71 -12.06 8.93
CA THR A 66 9.33 -11.12 7.89
C THR A 66 10.33 -9.97 7.81
N TYR A 67 10.78 -9.65 6.61
CA TYR A 67 11.65 -8.50 6.37
C TYR A 67 10.84 -7.39 5.72
N PRO A 68 10.96 -6.14 6.21
CA PRO A 68 10.30 -5.02 5.58
C PRO A 68 10.87 -4.77 4.19
N THR A 69 10.04 -4.23 3.31
CA THR A 69 10.51 -3.70 2.04
C THR A 69 11.22 -2.35 2.24
N ILE A 70 11.94 -1.89 1.22
CA ILE A 70 12.57 -0.56 1.28
C ILE A 70 11.50 0.52 1.45
N ALA A 71 10.35 0.37 0.80
CA ALA A 71 9.25 1.32 0.90
C ALA A 71 8.68 1.43 2.31
N ASP A 72 8.65 0.35 3.08
CA ASP A 72 8.12 0.35 4.45
C ASP A 72 8.83 1.34 5.37
N GLN A 73 10.09 1.67 5.06
CA GLN A 73 10.88 2.63 5.83
C GLN A 73 10.34 4.05 5.73
N PHE A 74 9.50 4.35 4.75
CA PHE A 74 9.01 5.69 4.45
C PHE A 74 7.56 5.91 4.86
N TYR A 75 6.87 4.90 5.39
CA TYR A 75 5.50 5.07 5.88
C TYR A 75 5.45 5.61 7.31
N LEU A 76 4.61 6.62 7.50
CA LEU A 76 4.36 7.31 8.75
C LEU A 76 2.87 7.31 9.10
N ASN A 77 2.59 7.39 10.40
CA ASN A 77 1.30 7.84 10.92
C ASN A 77 1.57 9.05 11.83
N GLY A 78 1.15 10.22 11.40
CA GLY A 78 1.59 11.47 12.01
C GLY A 78 3.12 11.62 11.95
N SER A 79 3.78 11.68 13.09
CA SER A 79 5.25 11.71 13.21
C SER A 79 5.87 10.34 13.50
N THR A 80 5.05 9.30 13.63
CA THR A 80 5.50 7.95 13.99
C THR A 80 5.84 7.14 12.74
N ARG A 81 7.09 6.73 12.62
CA ARG A 81 7.54 5.82 11.56
C ARG A 81 7.03 4.41 11.83
N LEU A 82 6.20 3.87 10.96
CA LEU A 82 5.44 2.63 11.21
C LEU A 82 6.34 1.42 11.41
N ILE A 83 7.47 1.34 10.71
CA ILE A 83 8.43 0.24 10.84
C ILE A 83 9.05 0.14 12.25
N ASN A 84 9.05 1.21 13.04
CA ASN A 84 9.59 1.26 14.39
C ASN A 84 8.57 0.84 15.46
N VAL A 85 7.33 0.57 15.06
CA VAL A 85 6.27 0.16 15.99
C VAL A 85 6.42 -1.34 16.28
N THR A 86 6.72 -1.69 17.53
CA THR A 86 6.99 -3.06 17.95
C THR A 86 5.76 -3.82 18.46
N SER A 87 4.69 -3.12 18.80
CA SER A 87 3.42 -3.71 19.24
C SER A 87 2.48 -3.90 18.04
N SER A 88 2.08 -5.13 17.77
CA SER A 88 1.16 -5.46 16.68
C SER A 88 -0.22 -4.78 16.84
N SER A 89 -0.75 -4.71 18.05
CA SER A 89 -2.03 -4.02 18.29
C SER A 89 -1.93 -2.51 18.07
N THR A 90 -0.81 -1.89 18.46
CA THR A 90 -0.55 -0.48 18.21
C THR A 90 -0.39 -0.24 16.71
N LEU A 91 0.39 -1.05 16.02
CA LEU A 91 0.58 -0.95 14.58
C LEU A 91 -0.76 -1.12 13.84
N GLY A 92 -1.57 -2.11 14.23
CA GLY A 92 -2.90 -2.31 13.65
C GLY A 92 -3.80 -1.09 13.79
N GLY A 93 -3.82 -0.45 14.95
CA GLY A 93 -4.59 0.79 15.17
C GLY A 93 -4.08 1.96 14.33
N LEU A 94 -2.76 2.07 14.15
CA LEU A 94 -2.17 3.12 13.31
C LEU A 94 -2.44 2.91 11.82
N LEU A 95 -2.42 1.66 11.34
CA LEU A 95 -2.68 1.33 9.93
C LEU A 95 -4.15 1.51 9.52
N GLN A 96 -5.08 1.47 10.48
CA GLN A 96 -6.53 1.55 10.24
C GLN A 96 -7.09 2.97 10.34
N ASN A 97 -6.26 3.97 10.57
CA ASN A 97 -6.72 5.36 10.60
C ASN A 97 -6.27 6.14 9.34
N ASP A 98 -6.92 7.26 9.07
CA ASP A 98 -6.72 8.05 7.84
C ASP A 98 -5.43 8.92 7.86
N ASN A 99 -4.47 8.64 8.75
CA ASN A 99 -3.26 9.44 8.92
C ASN A 99 -1.98 8.71 8.49
N VAL A 100 -2.11 7.68 7.65
CA VAL A 100 -0.97 6.97 7.06
C VAL A 100 -0.56 7.66 5.76
N TRP A 101 0.71 7.97 5.64
CA TRP A 101 1.26 8.65 4.47
C TRP A 101 2.71 8.24 4.20
N TYR A 102 3.17 8.51 2.99
CA TYR A 102 4.51 8.18 2.51
C TYR A 102 5.42 9.40 2.55
N ASP A 103 6.60 9.26 3.16
CA ASP A 103 7.62 10.30 3.39
C ASP A 103 8.90 9.96 2.59
N GLY A 104 8.78 9.47 1.37
CA GLY A 104 9.93 9.23 0.50
C GLY A 104 10.59 10.53 0.04
N ILE A 105 11.90 10.46 -0.27
CA ILE A 105 12.63 11.61 -0.86
C ILE A 105 11.95 11.94 -2.20
N ASN A 106 11.36 13.08 -2.31
CA ASN A 106 10.53 13.58 -3.42
C ASN A 106 9.04 13.17 -3.37
N ALA A 107 8.54 12.79 -2.20
CA ALA A 107 7.11 12.66 -2.01
C ALA A 107 6.48 14.04 -1.78
#